data_c5e21470b4e53a6055f289dc0ab22faf
#
_entry.id   c5e21470b4e53a6055f289dc0ab22faf
#
_cell.length_a   1.000
_cell.length_b   1.000
_cell.length_c   1.000
_cell.angle_alpha   90.00
_cell.angle_beta   90.00
_cell.angle_gamma   90.00
#
_symmetry.space_group_name_H-M   'P 1'
#
loop_
_entity.id
_entity.type
_entity.pdbx_description
1 polymer ?
#
loop_
_entity_poly.entity_id
_entity_poly.type
_entity_poly.pdbx_seq_one_letter_code
_entity_poly.pdbx_strand_id
1 'polypeptide(L)'
;MAVTFERIHPALGIEVRGIDLRESVDPQTSAKIRKAFDDNIVLVVRNQDLNEEQQLRAAEIFGKVAIRKRPVGSTDPGGEYDTPFMLVTNIVQDGKPLGSFGDGEMWFQIGRAHV
;
A
#
# COMPACT_ATOMS: atom_id res chain seq x y z
N MET A 1 22.45 -8.66 5.49
CA MET A 1 22.38 -8.06 4.15
C MET A 1 22.35 -6.54 4.24
N ALA A 2 23.17 -5.90 3.46
CA ALA A 2 23.20 -4.44 3.44
C ALA A 2 22.05 -3.88 2.61
N VAL A 3 21.24 -3.08 3.24
CA VAL A 3 20.16 -2.36 2.56
C VAL A 3 20.76 -1.10 1.95
N THR A 4 20.51 -0.88 0.67
CA THR A 4 20.99 0.30 -0.04
C THR A 4 19.82 1.11 -0.56
N PHE A 5 20.06 2.42 -0.75
CA PHE A 5 19.07 3.36 -1.23
C PHE A 5 19.61 4.04 -2.47
N GLU A 6 18.82 4.05 -3.53
CA GLU A 6 19.23 4.68 -4.79
C GLU A 6 18.14 5.61 -5.28
N ARG A 7 18.51 6.86 -5.51
CA ARG A 7 17.58 7.84 -6.06
C ARG A 7 17.25 7.50 -7.50
N ILE A 8 15.95 7.44 -7.83
CA ILE A 8 15.49 7.06 -9.18
C ILE A 8 15.08 8.26 -10.03
N HIS A 9 14.91 9.43 -9.42
CA HIS A 9 14.57 10.65 -10.13
C HIS A 9 15.05 11.86 -9.33
N PRO A 10 15.50 12.95 -10.01
CA PRO A 10 16.00 14.14 -9.32
C PRO A 10 14.95 14.83 -8.44
N ALA A 11 13.68 14.77 -8.80
CA ALA A 11 12.61 15.46 -8.07
C ALA A 11 12.04 14.63 -6.93
N LEU A 12 11.82 13.33 -7.15
CA LEU A 12 11.25 12.45 -6.13
C LEU A 12 11.54 10.99 -6.47
N GLY A 13 11.39 10.14 -5.47
CA GLY A 13 11.51 8.71 -5.66
C GLY A 13 12.86 8.14 -5.26
N ILE A 14 12.82 7.07 -4.48
CA ILE A 14 14.01 6.35 -4.05
C ILE A 14 13.72 4.85 -4.11
N GLU A 15 14.69 4.07 -4.56
CA GLU A 15 14.59 2.61 -4.60
C GLU A 15 15.37 2.02 -3.44
N VAL A 16 14.74 1.10 -2.72
CA VAL A 16 15.38 0.36 -1.64
C VAL A 16 15.78 -1.01 -2.18
N ARG A 17 17.03 -1.36 -2.04
CA ARG A 17 17.60 -2.62 -2.50
C ARG A 17 18.21 -3.40 -1.35
N GLY A 18 18.32 -4.71 -1.53
CA GLY A 18 18.94 -5.58 -0.54
C GLY A 18 18.02 -5.96 0.60
N ILE A 19 16.73 -5.83 0.41
CA ILE A 19 15.73 -6.17 1.42
C ILE A 19 14.74 -7.18 0.87
N ASP A 20 14.31 -8.09 1.75
CA ASP A 20 13.22 -9.02 1.46
C ASP A 20 12.11 -8.79 2.49
N LEU A 21 11.00 -8.23 2.02
CA LEU A 21 9.88 -7.88 2.91
C LEU A 21 9.09 -9.09 3.39
N ARG A 22 9.39 -10.29 2.89
CA ARG A 22 8.85 -11.52 3.48
C ARG A 22 9.42 -11.78 4.87
N GLU A 23 10.58 -11.22 5.17
CA GLU A 23 11.23 -11.34 6.46
C GLU A 23 10.94 -10.13 7.33
N SER A 24 11.10 -10.29 8.63
CA SER A 24 10.96 -9.18 9.56
C SER A 24 12.08 -8.17 9.34
N VAL A 25 11.73 -6.90 9.40
CA VAL A 25 12.69 -5.80 9.26
C VAL A 25 13.03 -5.27 10.64
N ASP A 26 14.32 -5.16 10.95
CA ASP A 26 14.76 -4.67 12.23
C ASP A 26 14.41 -3.18 12.42
N PRO A 27 14.31 -2.69 13.68
CA PRO A 27 13.90 -1.31 13.93
C PRO A 27 14.82 -0.26 13.30
N GLN A 28 16.12 -0.52 13.23
CA GLN A 28 17.04 0.43 12.59
C GLN A 28 16.79 0.55 11.09
N THR A 29 16.62 -0.57 10.41
CA THR A 29 16.32 -0.58 8.98
C THR A 29 14.95 0.03 8.70
N SER A 30 13.96 -0.27 9.53
CA SER A 30 12.63 0.34 9.42
C SER A 30 12.68 1.86 9.53
N ALA A 31 13.48 2.38 10.47
CA ALA A 31 13.64 3.82 10.64
C ALA A 31 14.29 4.46 9.41
N LYS A 32 15.29 3.80 8.81
CA LYS A 32 15.94 4.29 7.60
C LYS A 32 14.97 4.30 6.41
N ILE A 33 14.13 3.28 6.28
CA ILE A 33 13.13 3.20 5.22
C ILE A 33 12.09 4.33 5.38
N ARG A 34 11.61 4.56 6.59
CA ARG A 34 10.67 5.66 6.85
C ARG A 34 11.27 7.01 6.51
N LYS A 35 12.51 7.25 6.91
CA LYS A 35 13.20 8.50 6.61
C LYS A 35 13.38 8.68 5.09
N ALA A 36 13.74 7.63 4.40
CA ALA A 36 13.88 7.66 2.94
C ALA A 36 12.56 8.00 2.26
N PHE A 37 11.47 7.43 2.75
CA PHE A 37 10.14 7.74 2.24
C PHE A 37 9.76 9.20 2.49
N ASP A 38 9.96 9.68 3.71
CA ASP A 38 9.62 11.05 4.08
C ASP A 38 10.42 12.08 3.26
N ASP A 39 11.68 11.77 2.97
CA ASP A 39 12.57 12.67 2.24
C ASP A 39 12.34 12.64 0.72
N ASN A 40 11.77 11.57 0.18
CA ASN A 40 11.69 11.34 -1.26
C ASN A 40 10.28 11.15 -1.81
N ILE A 41 9.27 11.13 -0.96
CA ILE A 41 7.84 11.06 -1.30
C ILE A 41 7.41 9.68 -1.82
N VAL A 42 8.16 9.12 -2.76
CA VAL A 42 7.86 7.80 -3.34
C VAL A 42 8.99 6.84 -3.02
N LEU A 43 8.64 5.67 -2.54
CA LEU A 43 9.59 4.60 -2.23
C LEU A 43 9.24 3.36 -3.04
N VAL A 44 10.24 2.79 -3.71
CA VAL A 44 10.06 1.61 -4.55
C VAL A 44 10.93 0.47 -4.01
N VAL A 45 10.31 -0.68 -3.83
CA VAL A 45 11.00 -1.92 -3.46
C VAL A 45 10.63 -2.96 -4.51
N ARG A 46 11.55 -3.26 -5.41
CA ARG A 46 11.27 -4.17 -6.52
C ARG A 46 11.46 -5.63 -6.14
N ASN A 47 10.91 -6.51 -6.97
CA ASN A 47 11.09 -7.96 -6.88
C ASN A 47 10.64 -8.54 -5.54
N GLN A 48 9.50 -8.06 -5.05
CA GLN A 48 8.89 -8.54 -3.82
C GLN A 48 7.68 -9.40 -4.15
N ASP A 49 7.64 -10.59 -3.57
CA ASP A 49 6.51 -11.50 -3.69
C ASP A 49 5.95 -11.72 -2.29
N LEU A 50 4.86 -11.01 -1.98
CA LEU A 50 4.31 -10.94 -0.63
C LEU A 50 2.90 -11.51 -0.61
N ASN A 51 2.61 -12.30 0.43
CA ASN A 51 1.22 -12.62 0.75
C ASN A 51 0.59 -11.45 1.53
N GLU A 52 -0.70 -11.56 1.84
CA GLU A 52 -1.43 -10.47 2.51
C GLU A 52 -0.84 -10.12 3.86
N GLU A 53 -0.47 -11.11 4.66
CA GLU A 53 0.12 -10.89 5.98
C GLU A 53 1.47 -10.18 5.89
N GLN A 54 2.30 -10.58 4.94
CA GLN A 54 3.60 -9.96 4.73
C GLN A 54 3.47 -8.53 4.21
N GLN A 55 2.50 -8.28 3.33
CA GLN A 55 2.20 -6.95 2.83
C GLN A 55 1.73 -6.03 3.96
N LEU A 56 0.87 -6.52 4.82
CA LEU A 56 0.39 -5.77 5.98
C LEU A 56 1.53 -5.41 6.92
N ARG A 57 2.41 -6.35 7.21
CA ARG A 57 3.57 -6.12 8.05
C ARG A 57 4.52 -5.08 7.44
N ALA A 58 4.73 -5.14 6.13
CA ALA A 58 5.55 -4.15 5.42
C ALA A 58 4.92 -2.74 5.50
N ALA A 59 3.61 -2.65 5.36
CA ALA A 59 2.90 -1.38 5.46
C ALA A 59 3.02 -0.76 6.86
N GLU A 60 3.09 -1.57 7.90
CA GLU A 60 3.23 -1.10 9.28
C GLU A 60 4.56 -0.41 9.56
N ILE A 61 5.55 -0.57 8.70
CA ILE A 61 6.81 0.20 8.79
C ILE A 61 6.51 1.70 8.74
N PHE A 62 5.48 2.10 8.00
CA PHE A 62 5.14 3.50 7.77
C PHE A 62 4.09 4.05 8.73
N GLY A 63 3.45 3.19 9.48
CA GLY A 63 2.44 3.59 10.44
C GLY A 63 1.40 2.51 10.65
N LYS A 64 0.39 2.84 11.47
CA LYS A 64 -0.71 1.93 11.75
C LYS A 64 -1.60 1.82 10.52
N VAL A 65 -1.91 0.60 10.12
CA VAL A 65 -2.79 0.33 8.99
C VAL A 65 -4.24 0.59 9.38
N ALA A 66 -4.94 1.34 8.53
CA ALA A 66 -6.36 1.62 8.72
C ALA A 66 -7.20 0.45 8.22
N ILE A 67 -8.26 0.14 8.93
CA ILE A 67 -9.24 -0.85 8.50
C ILE A 67 -10.43 -0.11 7.91
N ARG A 68 -10.79 -0.47 6.68
CA ARG A 68 -11.91 0.13 5.99
C ARG A 68 -13.23 -0.32 6.61
N LYS A 69 -14.06 0.64 6.98
CA LYS A 69 -15.39 0.37 7.53
C LYS A 69 -16.47 0.73 6.53
N ARG A 70 -17.53 -0.06 6.50
CA ARG A 70 -18.70 0.27 5.68
C ARG A 70 -19.40 1.50 6.28
N PRO A 71 -19.63 2.55 5.48
CA PRO A 71 -20.39 3.70 5.97
C PRO A 71 -21.80 3.30 6.39
N VAL A 72 -22.30 3.94 7.42
CA VAL A 72 -23.68 3.71 7.89
C VAL A 72 -24.66 4.09 6.78
N GLY A 73 -25.58 3.17 6.46
CA GLY A 73 -26.56 3.39 5.41
C GLY A 73 -26.05 3.18 3.99
N SER A 74 -24.83 2.72 3.83
CA SER A 74 -24.27 2.43 2.51
C SER A 74 -25.00 1.27 1.86
N THR A 75 -25.36 1.46 0.57
CA THR A 75 -25.90 0.40 -0.28
C THR A 75 -24.89 -0.07 -1.31
N ASP A 76 -23.64 0.38 -1.21
CA ASP A 76 -22.58 0.04 -2.14
C ASP A 76 -22.33 -1.48 -2.11
N PRO A 77 -22.49 -2.18 -3.26
CA PRO A 77 -22.26 -3.62 -3.31
C PRO A 77 -20.81 -4.00 -3.42
N GLY A 78 -19.91 -3.02 -3.59
CA GLY A 78 -18.52 -3.30 -3.95
C GLY A 78 -17.61 -3.57 -2.77
N GLY A 79 -16.82 -4.61 -2.90
CA GLY A 79 -15.67 -4.88 -2.06
C GLY A 79 -15.96 -5.41 -0.67
N GLU A 80 -14.90 -5.71 0.04
CA GLU A 80 -14.95 -6.16 1.43
C GLU A 80 -14.72 -4.99 2.38
N TYR A 81 -15.38 -5.06 3.53
CA TYR A 81 -15.19 -4.11 4.62
C TYR A 81 -14.63 -4.84 5.84
N ASP A 82 -14.17 -4.09 6.81
CA ASP A 82 -13.54 -4.61 8.02
C ASP A 82 -12.24 -5.38 7.75
N THR A 83 -11.55 -4.98 6.68
CA THR A 83 -10.26 -5.54 6.28
C THR A 83 -9.30 -4.40 5.94
N PRO A 84 -7.99 -4.57 6.17
CA PRO A 84 -7.01 -3.56 5.76
C PRO A 84 -6.72 -3.54 4.25
N PHE A 85 -7.35 -4.44 3.50
CA PHE A 85 -7.10 -4.56 2.07
C PHE A 85 -8.30 -4.11 1.26
N MET A 86 -8.03 -3.48 0.12
CA MET A 86 -9.04 -3.15 -0.87
C MET A 86 -8.66 -3.81 -2.18
N LEU A 87 -9.61 -4.55 -2.74
CA LEU A 87 -9.38 -5.26 -3.99
C LEU A 87 -9.60 -4.30 -5.18
N VAL A 88 -8.55 -4.05 -5.94
CA VAL A 88 -8.61 -3.20 -7.13
C VAL A 88 -8.67 -4.10 -8.35
N THR A 89 -9.87 -4.31 -8.88
CA THR A 89 -10.09 -5.19 -10.02
C THR A 89 -11.45 -4.89 -10.63
N ASN A 90 -11.61 -5.23 -11.90
CA ASN A 90 -12.90 -5.17 -12.59
C ASN A 90 -13.53 -6.56 -12.79
N ILE A 91 -12.98 -7.58 -12.14
CA ILE A 91 -13.51 -8.94 -12.25
C ILE A 91 -14.87 -9.04 -11.60
N VAL A 92 -15.80 -9.70 -12.28
CA VAL A 92 -17.13 -10.01 -11.76
C VAL A 92 -17.21 -11.52 -11.59
N GLN A 93 -17.64 -11.94 -10.40
CA GLN A 93 -17.80 -13.35 -10.07
C GLN A 93 -19.20 -13.58 -9.53
N ASP A 94 -19.93 -14.55 -10.10
CA ASP A 94 -21.30 -14.87 -9.71
C ASP A 94 -22.23 -13.66 -9.78
N GLY A 95 -22.03 -12.81 -10.80
CA GLY A 95 -22.84 -11.61 -11.03
C GLY A 95 -22.52 -10.45 -10.10
N LYS A 96 -21.50 -10.59 -9.24
CA LYS A 96 -21.11 -9.55 -8.29
C LYS A 96 -19.70 -9.03 -8.58
N PRO A 97 -19.48 -7.72 -8.56
CA PRO A 97 -18.14 -7.18 -8.71
C PRO A 97 -17.28 -7.52 -7.47
N LEU A 98 -16.05 -7.98 -7.70
CA LEU A 98 -15.11 -8.29 -6.62
C LEU A 98 -14.38 -7.06 -6.14
N GLY A 99 -14.23 -6.04 -6.99
CA GLY A 99 -13.45 -4.85 -6.66
C GLY A 99 -14.17 -3.88 -5.73
N SER A 100 -13.38 -3.09 -5.03
CA SER A 100 -13.89 -2.03 -4.15
C SER A 100 -14.34 -0.79 -4.91
N PHE A 101 -13.93 -0.67 -6.19
CA PHE A 101 -14.21 0.47 -7.04
C PHE A 101 -14.84 0.01 -8.35
N GLY A 102 -15.63 0.88 -8.99
CA GLY A 102 -16.16 0.61 -10.31
C GLY A 102 -15.13 0.84 -11.42
N ASP A 103 -15.57 0.70 -12.67
CA ASP A 103 -14.72 0.89 -13.85
C ASP A 103 -14.47 2.35 -14.22
N GLY A 104 -15.04 3.29 -13.49
CA GLY A 104 -14.91 4.72 -13.77
C GLY A 104 -13.56 5.29 -13.39
N GLU A 105 -13.25 6.45 -13.92
CA GLU A 105 -12.06 7.19 -13.55
C GLU A 105 -12.18 7.74 -12.15
N MET A 106 -11.05 7.78 -11.45
CA MET A 106 -10.95 8.50 -10.20
C MET A 106 -10.40 9.89 -10.46
N TRP A 107 -11.01 10.88 -9.82
CA TRP A 107 -10.53 12.23 -9.90
C TRP A 107 -9.18 12.39 -9.22
N PHE A 108 -8.38 13.30 -9.74
CA PHE A 108 -7.09 13.66 -9.13
C PHE A 108 -7.33 14.17 -7.71
N GLN A 109 -6.59 13.62 -6.76
CA GLN A 109 -6.76 13.94 -5.34
C GLN A 109 -5.50 14.53 -4.76
N ILE A 110 -5.66 15.45 -3.82
CA ILE A 110 -4.56 16.05 -3.09
C ILE A 110 -4.62 15.55 -1.65
N GLY A 111 -3.49 15.01 -1.19
CA GLY A 111 -3.40 14.45 0.14
C GLY A 111 -4.24 13.20 0.30
N ARG A 112 -4.59 12.88 1.54
CA ARG A 112 -5.46 11.74 1.82
C ARG A 112 -6.89 12.16 1.59
N ALA A 113 -7.42 11.77 0.46
CA ALA A 113 -8.76 12.18 0.07
C ALA A 113 -9.82 11.30 0.70
N HIS A 114 -10.91 11.91 1.06
CA HIS A 114 -12.17 11.23 1.40
C HIS A 114 -12.05 10.13 2.42
N VAL A 115 -11.45 10.47 3.46
CA VAL A 115 -11.39 9.57 4.62
C VAL A 115 -12.75 9.55 5.32
#